data_5b7c1c66c14793dca40ab4602691a3fa
#
_entry.id   5b7c1c66c14793dca40ab4602691a3fa
#
_cell.length_a   1.000
_cell.length_b   1.000
_cell.length_c   1.000
_cell.angle_alpha   90.00
_cell.angle_beta   90.00
_cell.angle_gamma   90.00
#
_symmetry.space_group_name_H-M   'P 1'
#
loop_
_entity.id
_entity.type
_entity.pdbx_description
1 polymer ?
#
loop_
_entity_poly.entity_id
_entity_poly.type
_entity_poly.pdbx_seq_one_letter_code
_entity_poly.pdbx_strand_id
1 'polypeptide(L)'
;MNKYFKTSDAKNFAFYKVPKALFEEKYKSVSTDAKMLYGLLLDRMYLSVKNGWIDKQGRVYQYFTIKSAQEKLHFGHEKICKLFFELEVADLIIRKRQGQGKPSIIY
;
A
#
# COMPACT_ATOMS: atom_id res chain seq x y z
N MET A 1 -24.24 -2.84 -5.40
CA MET A 1 -24.47 -1.77 -4.42
C MET A 1 -25.72 -0.99 -4.79
N ASN A 2 -26.55 -0.62 -3.82
CA ASN A 2 -27.75 0.16 -4.06
C ASN A 2 -27.43 1.60 -4.43
N LYS A 3 -28.37 2.26 -5.13
CA LYS A 3 -28.24 3.66 -5.52
C LYS A 3 -28.03 4.59 -4.33
N TYR A 4 -28.69 4.32 -3.21
CA TYR A 4 -28.56 5.09 -1.98
C TYR A 4 -27.76 4.29 -0.95
N PHE A 5 -26.85 4.95 -0.28
CA PHE A 5 -26.12 4.35 0.83
C PHE A 5 -27.03 4.35 2.08
N LYS A 6 -27.20 3.17 2.67
CA LYS A 6 -28.03 2.99 3.86
C LYS A 6 -27.16 2.69 5.07
N THR A 7 -27.69 2.94 6.27
CA THR A 7 -26.96 2.68 7.52
C THR A 7 -26.51 1.23 7.66
N SER A 8 -27.32 0.28 7.15
CA SER A 8 -26.97 -1.14 7.16
C SER A 8 -25.75 -1.46 6.28
N ASP A 9 -25.51 -0.66 5.25
CA ASP A 9 -24.40 -0.89 4.32
C ASP A 9 -23.05 -0.63 4.96
N ALA A 10 -22.98 0.26 5.95
CA ALA A 10 -21.73 0.61 6.63
C ALA A 10 -21.08 -0.60 7.30
N LYS A 11 -21.84 -1.62 7.67
CA LYS A 11 -21.36 -2.82 8.35
C LYS A 11 -20.86 -3.90 7.38
N ASN A 12 -21.19 -3.78 6.10
CA ASN A 12 -20.97 -4.83 5.11
C ASN A 12 -19.73 -4.64 4.25
N PHE A 13 -19.01 -3.52 4.41
CA PHE A 13 -17.83 -3.23 3.60
C PHE A 13 -16.54 -3.57 4.33
N ALA A 14 -15.65 -4.25 3.63
CA ALA A 14 -14.25 -4.28 4.00
C ALA A 14 -13.58 -3.06 3.34
N PHE A 15 -12.61 -2.46 4.00
CA PHE A 15 -12.02 -1.20 3.55
C PHE A 15 -10.51 -1.29 3.47
N TYR A 16 -9.95 -0.61 2.47
CA TYR A 16 -8.56 -0.16 2.56
C TYR A 16 -8.56 1.19 3.25
N LYS A 17 -7.60 1.40 4.14
CA LYS A 17 -7.48 2.66 4.89
C LYS A 17 -6.40 3.52 4.26
N VAL A 18 -6.76 4.74 3.89
CA VAL A 18 -5.80 5.72 3.39
C VAL A 18 -5.72 6.86 4.40
N PRO A 19 -4.54 7.08 5.02
CA PRO A 19 -4.41 8.11 6.04
C PRO A 19 -4.75 9.49 5.49
N LYS A 20 -5.56 10.25 6.23
CA LYS A 20 -5.91 11.62 5.84
C LYS A 20 -4.69 12.52 5.74
N ALA A 21 -3.64 12.23 6.50
CA ALA A 21 -2.38 12.98 6.46
C ALA A 21 -1.77 13.04 5.06
N LEU A 22 -2.01 12.03 4.22
CA LEU A 22 -1.48 11.98 2.85
C LEU A 22 -2.10 13.05 1.94
N PHE A 23 -3.19 13.67 2.37
CA PHE A 23 -3.87 14.73 1.61
C PHE A 23 -3.47 16.13 2.07
N GLU A 24 -2.53 16.23 3.02
CA GLU A 24 -1.99 17.49 3.47
C GLU A 24 -0.96 18.03 2.47
N GLU A 25 -0.65 19.33 2.59
CA GLU A 25 0.25 20.05 1.68
C GLU A 25 1.62 19.37 1.54
N LYS A 26 2.11 18.77 2.61
CA LYS A 26 3.39 18.06 2.64
C LYS A 26 3.50 16.98 1.55
N TYR A 27 2.38 16.34 1.21
CA TYR A 27 2.34 15.23 0.25
C TYR A 27 1.61 15.58 -1.04
N LYS A 28 1.53 16.87 -1.37
CA LYS A 28 0.81 17.30 -2.59
C LYS A 28 1.40 16.75 -3.88
N SER A 29 2.70 16.44 -3.89
CA SER A 29 3.37 15.88 -5.07
C SER A 29 3.16 14.37 -5.23
N VAL A 30 2.62 13.70 -4.22
CA VAL A 30 2.29 12.28 -4.29
C VAL A 30 0.94 12.14 -5.01
N SER A 31 0.91 11.36 -6.09
CA SER A 31 -0.33 11.18 -6.85
C SER A 31 -1.40 10.46 -6.04
N THR A 32 -2.66 10.67 -6.41
CA THR A 32 -3.78 9.96 -5.80
C THR A 32 -3.63 8.44 -5.97
N ASP A 33 -3.16 8.01 -7.12
CA ASP A 33 -2.92 6.58 -7.38
C ASP A 33 -1.86 6.01 -6.44
N ALA A 34 -0.79 6.76 -6.15
CA ALA A 34 0.22 6.34 -5.19
C ALA A 34 -0.34 6.27 -3.78
N LYS A 35 -1.23 7.18 -3.41
CA LYS A 35 -1.91 7.15 -2.11
C LYS A 35 -2.79 5.90 -1.99
N MET A 36 -3.45 5.49 -3.07
CA MET A 36 -4.20 4.24 -3.08
C MET A 36 -3.30 3.03 -2.89
N LEU A 37 -2.16 3.01 -3.57
CA LEU A 37 -1.17 1.93 -3.37
C LEU A 37 -0.73 1.87 -1.92
N TYR A 38 -0.50 3.03 -1.30
CA TYR A 38 -0.12 3.08 0.12
C TYR A 38 -1.19 2.45 1.01
N GLY A 39 -2.46 2.68 0.70
CA GLY A 39 -3.58 2.04 1.41
C GLY A 39 -3.54 0.52 1.34
N LEU A 40 -3.21 -0.03 0.17
CA LEU A 40 -3.04 -1.47 0.00
C LEU A 40 -1.87 -2.00 0.83
N LEU A 41 -0.76 -1.26 0.83
CA LEU A 41 0.42 -1.66 1.60
C LEU A 41 0.14 -1.64 3.10
N LEU A 42 -0.60 -0.64 3.58
CA LEU A 42 -1.00 -0.58 4.99
C LEU A 42 -1.86 -1.78 5.39
N ASP A 43 -2.80 -2.16 4.55
CA ASP A 43 -3.66 -3.31 4.81
C ASP A 43 -2.81 -4.57 5.03
N ARG A 44 -1.81 -4.77 4.20
CA ARG A 44 -0.89 -5.91 4.34
C ARG A 44 0.03 -5.78 5.55
N MET A 45 0.35 -4.55 5.98
CA MET A 45 1.15 -4.35 7.21
C MET A 45 0.43 -4.86 8.44
N TYR A 46 -0.87 -4.68 8.54
CA TYR A 46 -1.65 -5.24 9.63
C TYR A 46 -1.58 -6.77 9.65
N LEU A 47 -1.64 -7.39 8.47
CA LEU A 47 -1.48 -8.85 8.36
C LEU A 47 -0.07 -9.28 8.75
N SER A 48 0.95 -8.50 8.39
CA SER A 48 2.33 -8.79 8.74
C SER A 48 2.54 -8.81 10.25
N VAL A 49 1.91 -7.87 10.97
CA VAL A 49 1.95 -7.86 12.44
C VAL A 49 1.38 -9.16 12.99
N LYS A 50 0.22 -9.59 12.47
CA LYS A 50 -0.41 -10.84 12.90
C LYS A 50 0.45 -12.06 12.60
N ASN A 51 1.20 -12.04 11.50
CA ASN A 51 2.06 -13.14 11.08
C ASN A 51 3.43 -13.12 11.73
N GLY A 52 3.72 -12.11 12.53
CA GLY A 52 5.01 -11.98 13.20
C GLY A 52 6.15 -11.58 12.28
N TRP A 53 5.86 -10.91 11.16
CA TRP A 53 6.88 -10.43 10.23
C TRP A 53 7.50 -9.13 10.75
N ILE A 54 8.34 -9.31 11.75
CA ILE A 54 8.99 -8.20 12.48
C ILE A 54 10.48 -8.52 12.51
N ASP A 55 11.32 -7.57 12.14
CA ASP A 55 12.76 -7.77 12.13
C ASP A 55 13.36 -7.64 13.54
N LYS A 56 14.67 -7.82 13.64
CA LYS A 56 15.38 -7.80 14.92
C LYS A 56 15.29 -6.45 15.65
N GLN A 57 15.02 -5.36 14.90
CA GLN A 57 14.88 -4.02 15.47
C GLN A 57 13.41 -3.66 15.74
N GLY A 58 12.50 -4.61 15.64
CA GLY A 58 11.08 -4.38 15.89
C GLY A 58 10.33 -3.69 14.74
N ARG A 59 10.92 -3.65 13.55
CA ARG A 59 10.30 -3.01 12.40
C ARG A 59 9.45 -4.01 11.63
N VAL A 60 8.21 -3.63 11.34
CA VAL A 60 7.28 -4.47 10.57
C VAL A 60 7.63 -4.40 9.09
N TYR A 61 7.63 -5.53 8.43
CA TYR A 61 7.89 -5.60 7.00
C TYR A 61 6.90 -6.52 6.29
N GLN A 62 6.86 -6.41 4.96
CA GLN A 62 6.03 -7.26 4.13
C GLN A 62 6.72 -7.58 2.82
N TYR A 63 6.28 -8.68 2.22
CA TYR A 63 6.62 -9.01 0.84
C TYR A 63 5.45 -8.59 -0.03
N PHE A 64 5.71 -7.76 -1.03
CA PHE A 64 4.66 -7.31 -1.93
C PHE A 64 5.24 -7.18 -3.33
N THR A 65 4.62 -7.83 -4.29
CA THR A 65 5.13 -7.85 -5.65
C THR A 65 4.45 -6.79 -6.51
N ILE A 66 5.19 -6.36 -7.53
CA ILE A 66 4.63 -5.46 -8.57
C ILE A 66 3.40 -6.11 -9.20
N LYS A 67 3.47 -7.42 -9.45
CA LYS A 67 2.36 -8.17 -10.04
C LYS A 67 1.09 -8.12 -9.18
N SER A 68 1.23 -8.26 -7.86
CA SER A 68 0.08 -8.15 -6.95
C SER A 68 -0.56 -6.78 -7.02
N ALA A 69 0.24 -5.72 -7.07
CA ALA A 69 -0.28 -4.36 -7.20
C ALA A 69 -0.98 -4.15 -8.54
N GLN A 70 -0.42 -4.69 -9.64
CA GLN A 70 -1.04 -4.64 -10.95
C GLN A 70 -2.43 -5.28 -10.95
N GLU A 71 -2.54 -6.45 -10.35
CA GLU A 71 -3.79 -7.19 -10.28
C GLU A 71 -4.86 -6.45 -9.47
N LYS A 72 -4.48 -5.84 -8.36
CA LYS A 72 -5.43 -5.16 -7.48
C LYS A 72 -5.84 -3.79 -7.99
N LEU A 73 -4.93 -3.04 -8.59
CA LEU A 73 -5.19 -1.68 -9.05
C LEU A 73 -5.53 -1.58 -10.53
N HIS A 74 -5.34 -2.67 -11.27
CA HIS A 74 -5.61 -2.72 -12.72
C HIS A 74 -4.76 -1.71 -13.50
N PHE A 75 -3.49 -1.57 -13.10
CA PHE A 75 -2.51 -0.73 -13.79
C PHE A 75 -1.44 -1.58 -14.43
N GLY A 76 -0.78 -1.05 -15.45
CA GLY A 76 0.35 -1.70 -16.08
C GLY A 76 1.61 -1.67 -15.22
N HIS A 77 2.60 -2.46 -15.62
CA HIS A 77 3.85 -2.61 -14.89
C HIS A 77 4.58 -1.27 -14.67
N GLU A 78 4.72 -0.49 -15.74
CA GLU A 78 5.45 0.78 -15.65
C GLU A 78 4.80 1.76 -14.67
N LYS A 79 3.47 1.84 -14.71
CA LYS A 79 2.73 2.72 -13.80
C LYS A 79 2.92 2.30 -12.36
N ILE A 80 2.83 1.00 -12.07
CA ILE A 80 3.02 0.49 -10.72
C ILE A 80 4.44 0.78 -10.23
N CYS A 81 5.45 0.58 -11.05
CA CYS A 81 6.83 0.91 -10.68
C CYS A 81 6.98 2.39 -10.34
N LYS A 82 6.34 3.26 -11.12
CA LYS A 82 6.35 4.69 -10.87
C LYS A 82 5.68 5.04 -9.54
N LEU A 83 4.57 4.38 -9.22
CA LEU A 83 3.86 4.62 -7.95
C LEU A 83 4.69 4.21 -6.74
N PHE A 84 5.35 3.07 -6.80
CA PHE A 84 6.29 2.66 -5.74
C PHE A 84 7.41 3.69 -5.58
N PHE A 85 7.95 4.17 -6.69
CA PHE A 85 9.00 5.18 -6.65
C PHE A 85 8.54 6.48 -6.01
N GLU A 86 7.32 6.93 -6.31
CA GLU A 86 6.73 8.11 -5.67
C GLU A 86 6.69 7.96 -4.15
N LEU A 87 6.28 6.79 -3.66
CA LEU A 87 6.20 6.53 -2.23
C LEU A 87 7.60 6.49 -1.58
N GLU A 88 8.59 5.94 -2.27
CA GLU A 88 9.96 5.93 -1.79
C GLU A 88 10.54 7.35 -1.70
N VAL A 89 10.34 8.16 -2.73
CA VAL A 89 10.82 9.54 -2.76
C VAL A 89 10.19 10.38 -1.66
N ALA A 90 8.93 10.11 -1.34
CA ALA A 90 8.21 10.82 -0.28
C ALA A 90 8.55 10.30 1.14
N ASP A 91 9.44 9.35 1.25
CA ASP A 91 9.82 8.71 2.52
C ASP A 91 8.65 8.01 3.23
N LEU A 92 7.67 7.57 2.46
CA LEU A 92 6.52 6.83 3.00
C LEU A 92 6.79 5.35 3.12
N ILE A 93 7.68 4.81 2.31
CA ILE A 93 8.10 3.41 2.36
C ILE A 93 9.60 3.29 2.18
N ILE A 94 10.14 2.18 2.64
CA ILE A 94 11.50 1.75 2.34
C ILE A 94 11.38 0.40 1.65
N ARG A 95 11.96 0.30 0.46
CA ARG A 95 11.91 -0.94 -0.31
C ARG A 95 13.31 -1.49 -0.48
N LYS A 96 13.52 -2.74 -0.04
CA LYS A 96 14.80 -3.43 -0.17
C LYS A 96 14.66 -4.60 -1.12
N ARG A 97 15.53 -4.66 -2.11
CA ARG A 97 15.55 -5.78 -3.05
C ARG A 97 16.34 -6.93 -2.45
N GLN A 98 15.83 -8.14 -2.60
CA GLN A 98 16.48 -9.35 -2.10
C GLN A 98 17.33 -10.05 -3.16
N GLY A 99 17.24 -9.61 -4.41
CA GLY A 99 17.92 -10.22 -5.52
C GLY A 99 16.95 -10.69 -6.61
N GLN A 100 17.51 -11.20 -7.69
CA GLN A 100 16.73 -11.60 -8.85
C GLN A 100 15.80 -12.78 -8.52
N GLY A 101 14.54 -12.66 -8.95
CA GLY A 101 13.54 -13.69 -8.74
C GLY A 101 12.90 -13.70 -7.37
N LYS A 102 13.27 -12.80 -6.46
CA LYS A 102 12.69 -12.71 -5.13
C LYS A 102 11.88 -11.42 -4.98
N PRO A 103 10.76 -11.45 -4.24
CA PRO A 103 10.00 -10.22 -3.98
C PRO A 103 10.81 -9.26 -3.13
N SER A 104 10.56 -7.95 -3.33
CA SER A 104 11.17 -6.93 -2.49
C SER A 104 10.56 -6.94 -1.09
N ILE A 105 11.38 -6.57 -0.10
CA ILE A 105 10.91 -6.35 1.27
C ILE A 105 10.52 -4.88 1.38
N ILE A 106 9.33 -4.62 1.92
CA ILE A 106 8.81 -3.26 2.09
C ILE A 106 8.56 -3.00 3.57
N TYR A 107 9.09 -1.90 4.03
CA TYR A 107 8.88 -1.40 5.39
C TYR A 107 7.92 -0.23 5.42
#